data_77f0c7a280929aaae758db023588db77
#
_entry.id   77f0c7a280929aaae758db023588db77
#
_cell.length_a   1.000
_cell.length_b   1.000
_cell.length_c   1.000
_cell.angle_alpha   90.00
_cell.angle_beta   90.00
_cell.angle_gamma   90.00
#
_symmetry.space_group_name_H-M   'P 1'
#
loop_
_entity.id
_entity.type
_entity.pdbx_description
1 polymer ?
#
loop_
_entity_poly.entity_id
_entity_poly.type
_entity_poly.pdbx_seq_one_letter_code
_entity_poly.pdbx_strand_id
1 'polypeptide(L)'
;MLATLVRTASNSNFQKWFAPFIVLTALCVCASANANMVTLDKGGKPVQAYLPTDVTYNPDIPTPESVLGANIGQWHVRHDQLTHYMRVLADHSDRISLEVTGRTHENRELLLLTITAPSNRPNIESMRTAHIDAMNSGNKVKAGAPLIFYMGYSIHGNEPSGSNAALALAYYLAAGQGTRIDALLNNNIVLLDPSFNPDGLSRFAQWANMHKGKQLVADSNTREHDEGWPSGRTNHYWFDLNRDW
;
A
#
# COMPACT_ATOMS: atom_id res chain seq x y z
N MET A 1 -70.85 -29.79 -4.76
CA MET A 1 -71.98 -30.07 -3.86
C MET A 1 -72.22 -28.81 -3.08
N LEU A 2 -73.36 -28.23 -3.32
CA LEU A 2 -74.16 -27.21 -2.65
C LEU A 2 -73.46 -25.88 -2.33
N ALA A 3 -73.73 -24.82 -3.05
CA ALA A 3 -75.03 -24.11 -3.24
C ALA A 3 -75.38 -23.15 -2.11
N THR A 4 -75.34 -21.87 -2.44
CA THR A 4 -76.35 -20.86 -2.35
C THR A 4 -76.83 -20.45 -0.96
N LEU A 5 -76.73 -19.18 -0.65
CA LEU A 5 -77.91 -18.34 -0.47
C LEU A 5 -77.55 -16.84 -0.34
N VAL A 6 -78.08 -16.13 -1.31
CA VAL A 6 -78.28 -14.69 -1.35
C VAL A 6 -79.38 -14.33 -0.34
N ARG A 7 -79.24 -13.25 0.39
CA ARG A 7 -80.38 -12.38 0.73
C ARG A 7 -79.93 -10.94 0.94
N THR A 8 -80.49 -10.14 0.14
CA THR A 8 -80.60 -8.68 0.14
C THR A 8 -81.36 -8.20 1.40
N ALA A 9 -80.90 -7.12 1.94
CA ALA A 9 -81.75 -6.17 2.65
C ALA A 9 -81.20 -4.77 2.47
N SER A 10 -82.03 -3.96 1.91
CA SER A 10 -81.87 -2.57 1.57
C SER A 10 -82.04 -1.66 2.77
N ASN A 11 -81.49 -0.46 2.59
CA ASN A 11 -81.86 0.83 3.18
C ASN A 11 -81.51 1.09 4.62
N SER A 12 -80.61 2.04 4.86
CA SER A 12 -81.03 3.36 5.36
C SER A 12 -79.85 4.29 5.45
N ASN A 13 -80.00 5.41 4.87
CA ASN A 13 -79.43 6.70 5.14
C ASN A 13 -78.39 6.76 6.28
N PHE A 14 -77.14 6.91 5.90
CA PHE A 14 -76.19 7.66 6.74
C PHE A 14 -75.58 8.75 5.88
N GLN A 15 -76.15 9.89 6.13
CA GLN A 15 -75.85 11.17 5.58
C GLN A 15 -74.47 11.63 6.05
N LYS A 16 -73.62 11.91 5.11
CA LYS A 16 -72.63 12.99 5.11
C LYS A 16 -71.90 13.29 6.43
N TRP A 17 -70.72 12.78 6.51
CA TRP A 17 -69.62 13.53 7.09
C TRP A 17 -68.43 13.42 6.17
N PHE A 18 -68.35 14.39 5.22
CA PHE A 18 -67.11 14.69 4.54
C PHE A 18 -66.22 15.40 5.53
N ALA A 19 -65.35 14.69 6.22
CA ALA A 19 -64.21 15.27 6.82
C ALA A 19 -63.18 15.51 5.70
N PRO A 20 -62.64 16.71 5.52
CA PRO A 20 -61.58 16.91 4.54
C PRO A 20 -60.36 16.14 5.05
N PHE A 21 -59.97 15.12 4.35
CA PHE A 21 -58.63 14.56 4.49
C PHE A 21 -57.65 15.68 4.14
N ILE A 22 -57.15 16.34 5.17
CA ILE A 22 -55.92 17.14 5.07
C ILE A 22 -54.84 16.11 4.78
N VAL A 23 -54.52 15.99 3.50
CA VAL A 23 -53.28 15.35 3.08
C VAL A 23 -52.16 16.24 3.58
N LEU A 24 -51.71 15.95 4.78
CA LEU A 24 -50.45 16.49 5.29
C LEU A 24 -49.34 15.86 4.45
N THR A 25 -49.07 16.46 3.31
CA THR A 25 -47.82 16.22 2.60
C THR A 25 -46.74 16.69 3.55
N ALA A 26 -46.22 15.75 4.33
CA ALA A 26 -44.96 15.91 5.00
C ALA A 26 -43.93 16.13 3.89
N LEU A 27 -43.64 17.40 3.55
CA LEU A 27 -42.43 17.77 2.90
C LEU A 27 -41.33 17.27 3.84
N CYS A 28 -40.78 16.08 3.56
CA CYS A 28 -39.46 15.73 3.99
C CYS A 28 -38.52 16.75 3.32
N VAL A 29 -38.32 17.87 3.93
CA VAL A 29 -37.13 18.68 3.73
C VAL A 29 -36.00 17.78 4.20
N CYS A 30 -35.46 17.00 3.26
CA CYS A 30 -34.10 16.51 3.41
C CYS A 30 -33.23 17.76 3.49
N ALA A 31 -33.12 18.33 4.69
CA ALA A 31 -31.98 19.14 5.02
C ALA A 31 -30.78 18.27 4.67
N SER A 32 -30.19 18.52 3.52
CA SER A 32 -28.83 18.07 3.24
C SER A 32 -28.01 18.60 4.40
N ALA A 33 -27.88 17.79 5.44
CA ALA A 33 -26.83 17.99 6.40
C ALA A 33 -25.56 17.91 5.55
N ASN A 34 -25.08 19.07 5.13
CA ASN A 34 -23.68 19.24 4.87
C ASN A 34 -23.01 18.90 6.20
N ALA A 35 -22.84 17.60 6.45
CA ALA A 35 -21.85 17.15 7.35
C ALA A 35 -20.58 17.76 6.78
N ASN A 36 -20.16 18.88 7.37
CA ASN A 36 -18.78 19.30 7.25
C ASN A 36 -18.02 18.04 7.64
N MET A 37 -17.58 17.29 6.61
CA MET A 37 -16.61 16.25 6.83
C MET A 37 -15.42 17.00 7.41
N VAL A 38 -15.34 16.99 8.73
CA VAL A 38 -14.11 17.39 9.39
C VAL A 38 -13.06 16.50 8.73
N THR A 39 -12.25 17.13 7.89
CA THR A 39 -11.10 16.45 7.28
C THR A 39 -10.19 16.15 8.44
N LEU A 40 -10.39 14.97 9.01
CA LEU A 40 -9.54 14.47 10.07
C LEU A 40 -8.15 14.36 9.47
N ASP A 41 -7.18 14.97 10.12
CA ASP A 41 -5.79 14.72 9.78
C ASP A 41 -5.52 13.23 10.05
N LYS A 42 -5.54 12.45 8.98
CA LYS A 42 -5.32 11.01 9.04
C LYS A 42 -3.83 10.66 9.04
N GLY A 43 -2.97 11.68 9.11
CA GLY A 43 -1.55 11.52 8.91
C GLY A 43 -1.19 11.21 7.45
N GLY A 44 0.09 11.07 7.22
CA GLY A 44 0.63 10.83 5.88
C GLY A 44 0.63 12.06 4.99
N LYS A 45 1.48 12.03 3.98
CA LYS A 45 1.61 13.09 2.99
C LYS A 45 1.74 12.50 1.59
N PRO A 46 1.38 13.23 0.54
CA PRO A 46 1.69 12.82 -0.83
C PRO A 46 3.18 12.49 -0.97
N VAL A 47 3.51 11.55 -1.85
CA VAL A 47 4.90 11.08 -2.01
C VAL A 47 5.88 12.21 -2.25
N GLN A 48 5.47 13.27 -2.94
CA GLN A 48 6.29 14.44 -3.23
C GLN A 48 6.83 15.14 -1.98
N ALA A 49 6.13 15.04 -0.84
CA ALA A 49 6.58 15.63 0.42
C ALA A 49 7.83 14.92 1.01
N TYR A 50 8.14 13.72 0.54
CA TYR A 50 9.28 12.91 0.98
C TYR A 50 10.43 12.90 -0.03
N LEU A 51 10.24 13.51 -1.21
CA LEU A 51 11.15 13.42 -2.31
C LEU A 51 11.97 14.71 -2.50
N PRO A 52 13.16 14.63 -3.14
CA PRO A 52 13.95 15.80 -3.48
C PRO A 52 13.16 16.78 -4.36
N THR A 53 13.17 18.04 -3.98
CA THR A 53 12.45 19.12 -4.70
C THR A 53 13.22 19.63 -5.94
N ASP A 54 14.48 19.29 -6.05
CA ASP A 54 15.39 19.63 -7.17
C ASP A 54 15.39 18.57 -8.28
N VAL A 55 14.49 17.60 -8.21
CA VAL A 55 14.31 16.52 -9.20
C VAL A 55 12.93 16.66 -9.83
N THR A 56 12.84 16.53 -11.15
CA THR A 56 11.56 16.38 -11.86
C THR A 56 11.17 14.91 -11.91
N TYR A 57 9.88 14.64 -12.00
CA TYR A 57 9.34 13.28 -12.00
C TYR A 57 8.50 13.05 -13.25
N ASN A 58 8.68 11.90 -13.89
CA ASN A 58 7.90 11.48 -15.05
C ASN A 58 6.42 11.31 -14.64
N PRO A 59 5.49 12.08 -15.20
CA PRO A 59 4.06 12.00 -14.86
C PRO A 59 3.38 10.71 -15.30
N ASP A 60 3.99 9.95 -16.23
CA ASP A 60 3.46 8.67 -16.70
C ASP A 60 3.70 7.53 -15.70
N ILE A 61 4.58 7.75 -14.71
CA ILE A 61 4.82 6.78 -13.63
C ILE A 61 3.84 7.05 -12.48
N PRO A 62 2.96 6.11 -12.16
CA PRO A 62 1.93 6.33 -11.14
C PRO A 62 2.53 6.47 -9.74
N THR A 63 2.03 7.44 -8.97
CA THR A 63 2.43 7.65 -7.58
C THR A 63 1.81 6.59 -6.65
N PRO A 64 2.39 6.33 -5.46
CA PRO A 64 1.80 5.40 -4.50
C PRO A 64 0.35 5.73 -4.17
N GLU A 65 0.04 7.01 -3.91
CA GLU A 65 -1.30 7.44 -3.55
C GLU A 65 -2.31 7.30 -4.70
N SER A 66 -1.88 7.44 -5.96
CA SER A 66 -2.76 7.25 -7.11
C SER A 66 -3.18 5.78 -7.29
N VAL A 67 -2.31 4.84 -6.88
CA VAL A 67 -2.56 3.40 -6.98
C VAL A 67 -3.25 2.85 -5.72
N LEU A 68 -2.80 3.29 -4.54
CA LEU A 68 -3.24 2.72 -3.27
C LEU A 68 -4.43 3.46 -2.65
N GLY A 69 -4.78 4.65 -3.18
CA GLY A 69 -5.90 5.44 -2.70
C GLY A 69 -5.67 6.13 -1.35
N ALA A 70 -4.41 6.17 -0.87
CA ALA A 70 -4.04 6.79 0.39
C ALA A 70 -2.61 7.31 0.34
N ASN A 71 -2.34 8.40 1.05
CA ASN A 71 -1.00 8.96 1.18
C ASN A 71 -0.06 8.02 1.95
N ILE A 72 1.24 8.10 1.67
CA ILE A 72 2.26 7.36 2.43
C ILE A 72 2.18 7.78 3.91
N GLY A 73 2.13 6.78 4.80
CA GLY A 73 2.02 7.00 6.26
C GLY A 73 0.60 7.31 6.75
N GLN A 74 -0.38 7.44 5.87
CA GLN A 74 -1.78 7.59 6.28
C GLN A 74 -2.34 6.29 6.89
N TRP A 75 -1.92 5.16 6.33
CA TRP A 75 -2.19 3.81 6.80
C TRP A 75 -0.90 3.02 6.82
N HIS A 76 -0.81 2.02 7.66
CA HIS A 76 0.27 1.05 7.57
C HIS A 76 0.05 0.20 6.32
N VAL A 77 1.02 0.26 5.40
CA VAL A 77 0.91 -0.49 4.13
C VAL A 77 0.85 -1.98 4.40
N ARG A 78 -0.13 -2.66 3.81
CA ARG A 78 -0.25 -4.12 3.87
C ARG A 78 0.59 -4.74 2.76
N HIS A 79 0.97 -5.99 2.95
CA HIS A 79 1.78 -6.72 1.98
C HIS A 79 1.13 -6.80 0.59
N ASP A 80 -0.19 -7.02 0.52
CA ASP A 80 -0.94 -7.02 -0.74
C ASP A 80 -0.87 -5.69 -1.48
N GLN A 81 -0.98 -4.58 -0.77
CA GLN A 81 -0.85 -3.23 -1.32
C GLN A 81 0.58 -2.94 -1.79
N LEU A 82 1.56 -3.34 -0.97
CA LEU A 82 2.98 -3.17 -1.28
C LEU A 82 3.35 -3.92 -2.56
N THR A 83 3.01 -5.20 -2.65
CA THR A 83 3.31 -6.03 -3.84
C THR A 83 2.57 -5.56 -5.07
N HIS A 84 1.31 -5.12 -4.92
CA HIS A 84 0.55 -4.53 -6.02
C HIS A 84 1.25 -3.30 -6.58
N TYR A 85 1.64 -2.36 -5.71
CA TYR A 85 2.31 -1.14 -6.15
C TYR A 85 3.66 -1.43 -6.83
N MET A 86 4.48 -2.33 -6.29
CA MET A 86 5.76 -2.71 -6.90
C MET A 86 5.60 -3.29 -8.29
N ARG A 87 4.54 -4.08 -8.54
CA ARG A 87 4.21 -4.60 -9.87
C ARG A 87 3.79 -3.47 -10.82
N VAL A 88 2.92 -2.57 -10.35
CA VAL A 88 2.51 -1.41 -11.15
C VAL A 88 3.72 -0.58 -11.57
N LEU A 89 4.68 -0.34 -10.67
CA LEU A 89 5.91 0.36 -11.03
C LEU A 89 6.75 -0.39 -12.07
N ALA A 90 6.89 -1.70 -11.92
CA ALA A 90 7.64 -2.51 -12.87
C ALA A 90 7.00 -2.53 -14.28
N ASP A 91 5.67 -2.45 -14.33
CA ASP A 91 4.93 -2.41 -15.60
C ASP A 91 5.02 -1.04 -16.30
N HIS A 92 5.26 0.05 -15.53
CA HIS A 92 5.30 1.41 -16.07
C HIS A 92 6.70 1.99 -16.23
N SER A 93 7.75 1.33 -15.74
CA SER A 93 9.11 1.83 -15.80
C SER A 93 10.06 0.82 -16.44
N ASP A 94 10.75 1.24 -17.49
CA ASP A 94 11.80 0.46 -18.15
C ASP A 94 13.09 0.30 -17.30
N ARG A 95 13.16 1.01 -16.16
CA ARG A 95 14.26 0.95 -15.19
C ARG A 95 14.12 -0.21 -14.20
N ILE A 96 12.95 -0.82 -14.10
CA ILE A 96 12.64 -1.84 -13.07
C ILE A 96 12.38 -3.19 -13.73
N SER A 97 13.01 -4.22 -13.21
CA SER A 97 12.54 -5.61 -13.34
C SER A 97 12.19 -6.16 -11.97
N LEU A 98 11.13 -6.97 -11.90
CA LEU A 98 10.62 -7.55 -10.67
C LEU A 98 10.62 -9.07 -10.79
N GLU A 99 11.10 -9.73 -9.75
CA GLU A 99 11.02 -11.19 -9.62
C GLU A 99 10.42 -11.58 -8.28
N VAL A 100 9.83 -12.77 -8.25
CA VAL A 100 9.38 -13.43 -7.02
C VAL A 100 10.48 -14.41 -6.64
N THR A 101 11.27 -14.08 -5.62
CA THR A 101 12.41 -14.86 -5.16
C THR A 101 12.01 -16.07 -4.32
N GLY A 102 10.78 -16.08 -3.81
CA GLY A 102 10.25 -17.14 -2.98
C GLY A 102 8.89 -16.79 -2.37
N ARG A 103 8.47 -17.63 -1.44
CA ARG A 103 7.25 -17.41 -0.66
C ARG A 103 7.50 -17.72 0.82
N THR A 104 6.85 -16.97 1.67
CA THR A 104 6.85 -17.23 3.11
C THR A 104 6.05 -18.51 3.44
N HIS A 105 6.10 -18.93 4.71
CA HIS A 105 5.26 -20.03 5.18
C HIS A 105 3.77 -19.77 4.96
N GLU A 106 3.32 -18.53 5.16
CA GLU A 106 1.93 -18.11 4.93
C GLU A 106 1.63 -17.81 3.44
N ASN A 107 2.48 -18.30 2.54
CA ASN A 107 2.35 -18.21 1.08
C ASN A 107 2.38 -16.78 0.52
N ARG A 108 2.96 -15.82 1.23
CA ARG A 108 3.17 -14.45 0.72
C ARG A 108 4.43 -14.40 -0.13
N GLU A 109 4.36 -13.65 -1.21
CA GLU A 109 5.48 -13.50 -2.14
C GLU A 109 6.62 -12.67 -1.52
N LEU A 110 7.85 -13.12 -1.74
CA LEU A 110 9.06 -12.34 -1.50
C LEU A 110 9.46 -11.71 -2.83
N LEU A 111 9.51 -10.39 -2.88
CA LEU A 111 9.79 -9.66 -4.11
C LEU A 111 11.21 -9.11 -4.09
N LEU A 112 11.85 -9.14 -5.24
CA LEU A 112 13.09 -8.41 -5.49
C LEU A 112 12.93 -7.55 -6.74
N LEU A 113 13.13 -6.24 -6.59
CA LEU A 113 13.20 -5.31 -7.69
C LEU A 113 14.66 -5.05 -8.04
N THR A 114 15.01 -5.23 -9.29
CA THR A 114 16.30 -4.78 -9.84
C THR A 114 16.07 -3.46 -10.55
N ILE A 115 16.67 -2.39 -10.04
CA ILE A 115 16.46 -1.01 -10.51
C ILE A 115 17.79 -0.46 -11.01
N THR A 116 17.86 -0.09 -12.30
CA THR A 116 19.06 0.44 -12.96
C THR A 116 18.67 1.17 -14.24
N ALA A 117 19.64 1.82 -14.89
CA ALA A 117 19.39 2.42 -16.20
C ALA A 117 19.01 1.34 -17.24
N PRO A 118 18.11 1.65 -18.19
CA PRO A 118 17.71 0.71 -19.25
C PRO A 118 18.89 0.16 -20.05
N SER A 119 19.95 0.96 -20.22
CA SER A 119 21.20 0.56 -20.90
C SER A 119 21.98 -0.56 -20.19
N ASN A 120 21.81 -0.71 -18.89
CA ASN A 120 22.46 -1.77 -18.10
C ASN A 120 21.72 -3.11 -18.19
N ARG A 121 20.39 -3.08 -18.43
CA ARG A 121 19.54 -4.28 -18.36
C ARG A 121 20.02 -5.46 -19.21
N PRO A 122 20.44 -5.28 -20.48
CA PRO A 122 20.93 -6.40 -21.28
C PRO A 122 22.17 -7.09 -20.72
N ASN A 123 22.92 -6.39 -19.86
CA ASN A 123 24.20 -6.83 -19.32
C ASN A 123 24.17 -7.23 -17.85
N ILE A 124 23.00 -7.23 -17.20
CA ILE A 124 22.87 -7.48 -15.74
C ILE A 124 23.51 -8.81 -15.35
N GLU A 125 23.25 -9.88 -16.10
CA GLU A 125 23.80 -11.20 -15.78
C GLU A 125 25.33 -11.26 -15.91
N SER A 126 25.89 -10.63 -16.91
CA SER A 126 27.35 -10.53 -17.05
C SER A 126 27.99 -9.69 -15.95
N MET A 127 27.31 -8.61 -15.52
CA MET A 127 27.73 -7.78 -14.38
C MET A 127 27.67 -8.58 -13.07
N ARG A 128 26.58 -9.33 -12.84
CA ARG A 128 26.44 -10.20 -11.67
C ARG A 128 27.56 -11.23 -11.62
N THR A 129 27.80 -11.92 -12.72
CA THR A 129 28.87 -12.92 -12.81
C THR A 129 30.24 -12.30 -12.53
N ALA A 130 30.55 -11.15 -13.11
CA ALA A 130 31.80 -10.45 -12.87
C ALA A 130 32.03 -10.07 -11.39
N HIS A 131 30.96 -9.66 -10.70
CA HIS A 131 31.02 -9.37 -9.26
C HIS A 131 31.27 -10.64 -8.43
N ILE A 132 30.58 -11.73 -8.73
CA ILE A 132 30.77 -13.03 -8.04
C ILE A 132 32.18 -13.56 -8.26
N ASP A 133 32.68 -13.52 -9.49
CA ASP A 133 34.04 -14.00 -9.84
C ASP A 133 35.10 -13.17 -9.12
N ALA A 134 34.92 -11.85 -9.05
CA ALA A 134 35.82 -10.97 -8.33
C ALA A 134 35.83 -11.30 -6.82
N MET A 135 34.66 -11.52 -6.22
CA MET A 135 34.56 -11.92 -4.79
C MET A 135 35.24 -13.26 -4.54
N ASN A 136 34.98 -14.26 -5.36
CA ASN A 136 35.53 -15.61 -5.19
C ASN A 136 37.04 -15.68 -5.40
N SER A 137 37.60 -14.86 -6.30
CA SER A 137 39.03 -14.81 -6.60
C SER A 137 39.85 -13.85 -5.75
N GLY A 138 39.15 -13.04 -4.90
CA GLY A 138 39.77 -11.95 -4.14
C GLY A 138 40.24 -10.76 -5.03
N ASN A 139 39.83 -10.73 -6.30
CA ASN A 139 40.14 -9.68 -7.22
C ASN A 139 39.19 -8.48 -7.08
N LYS A 140 39.62 -7.34 -7.60
CA LYS A 140 38.74 -6.18 -7.72
C LYS A 140 37.86 -6.30 -8.96
N VAL A 141 36.62 -5.86 -8.83
CA VAL A 141 35.71 -5.68 -9.98
C VAL A 141 36.34 -4.64 -10.91
N LYS A 142 36.15 -4.80 -12.22
CA LYS A 142 36.68 -3.91 -13.25
C LYS A 142 36.32 -2.46 -12.96
N ALA A 143 37.28 -1.54 -13.08
CA ALA A 143 37.00 -0.12 -12.92
C ALA A 143 35.90 0.35 -13.88
N GLY A 144 34.96 1.12 -13.37
CA GLY A 144 33.78 1.59 -14.12
C GLY A 144 32.61 0.59 -14.19
N ALA A 145 32.74 -0.61 -13.62
CA ALA A 145 31.56 -1.49 -13.46
C ALA A 145 30.57 -0.88 -12.47
N PRO A 146 29.26 -1.00 -12.73
CA PRO A 146 28.24 -0.53 -11.78
C PRO A 146 28.38 -1.17 -10.39
N LEU A 147 28.17 -0.37 -9.35
CA LEU A 147 28.07 -0.89 -8.00
C LEU A 147 26.72 -1.56 -7.79
N ILE A 148 26.68 -2.61 -6.98
CA ILE A 148 25.45 -3.30 -6.63
C ILE A 148 25.11 -2.98 -5.17
N PHE A 149 23.95 -2.35 -4.96
CA PHE A 149 23.42 -2.04 -3.62
C PHE A 149 22.24 -2.94 -3.34
N TYR A 150 22.25 -3.63 -2.20
CA TYR A 150 21.11 -4.35 -1.71
C TYR A 150 20.41 -3.53 -0.62
N MET A 151 19.13 -3.25 -0.82
CA MET A 151 18.30 -2.43 0.06
C MET A 151 17.10 -3.24 0.50
N GLY A 152 17.19 -3.82 1.69
CA GLY A 152 16.12 -4.60 2.29
C GLY A 152 15.37 -3.81 3.35
N TYR A 153 14.05 -3.97 3.38
CA TYR A 153 13.14 -3.24 4.26
C TYR A 153 12.33 -4.17 5.14
N SER A 154 11.88 -3.66 6.29
CA SER A 154 10.92 -4.31 7.20
C SER A 154 11.27 -5.74 7.56
N ILE A 155 12.51 -5.95 8.06
CA ILE A 155 12.92 -7.24 8.65
C ILE A 155 12.09 -7.55 9.91
N HIS A 156 11.74 -6.50 10.67
CA HIS A 156 10.69 -6.58 11.66
C HIS A 156 9.41 -5.98 11.06
N GLY A 157 8.36 -6.77 10.96
CA GLY A 157 7.12 -6.33 10.33
C GLY A 157 6.38 -5.22 11.08
N ASN A 158 6.63 -5.07 12.39
CA ASN A 158 6.08 -3.99 13.21
C ASN A 158 6.93 -2.69 13.22
N GLU A 159 7.89 -2.59 12.32
CA GLU A 159 8.61 -1.36 12.03
C GLU A 159 8.13 -0.80 10.67
N PRO A 160 6.95 -0.18 10.61
CA PRO A 160 6.21 0.06 9.36
C PRO A 160 6.85 1.11 8.47
N SER A 161 7.75 1.93 9.01
CA SER A 161 8.45 2.97 8.25
C SER A 161 9.26 2.40 7.08
N GLY A 162 9.83 1.20 7.22
CA GLY A 162 10.62 0.56 6.19
C GLY A 162 9.85 0.31 4.90
N SER A 163 8.76 -0.46 4.95
CA SER A 163 7.95 -0.75 3.76
C SER A 163 7.28 0.50 3.17
N ASN A 164 6.89 1.47 4.01
CA ASN A 164 6.38 2.76 3.51
C ASN A 164 7.48 3.58 2.82
N ALA A 165 8.72 3.57 3.34
CA ALA A 165 9.86 4.22 2.69
C ALA A 165 10.22 3.53 1.37
N ALA A 166 10.07 2.21 1.27
CA ALA A 166 10.30 1.46 0.03
C ALA A 166 9.36 1.91 -1.09
N LEU A 167 8.09 2.27 -0.78
CA LEU A 167 7.17 2.85 -1.78
C LEU A 167 7.73 4.15 -2.36
N ALA A 168 8.20 5.06 -1.50
CA ALA A 168 8.72 6.36 -1.93
C ALA A 168 10.04 6.22 -2.70
N LEU A 169 10.95 5.36 -2.23
CA LEU A 169 12.23 5.15 -2.90
C LEU A 169 12.05 4.48 -4.26
N ALA A 170 11.21 3.45 -4.36
CA ALA A 170 10.94 2.79 -5.63
C ALA A 170 10.35 3.78 -6.65
N TYR A 171 9.40 4.62 -6.23
CA TYR A 171 8.87 5.69 -7.08
C TYR A 171 9.96 6.69 -7.48
N TYR A 172 10.78 7.14 -6.54
CA TYR A 172 11.89 8.07 -6.83
C TYR A 172 12.82 7.54 -7.91
N LEU A 173 13.22 6.28 -7.82
CA LEU A 173 14.13 5.65 -8.79
C LEU A 173 13.45 5.38 -10.13
N ALA A 174 12.15 5.06 -10.12
CA ALA A 174 11.38 4.82 -11.32
C ALA A 174 11.09 6.11 -12.11
N ALA A 175 10.62 7.14 -11.41
CA ALA A 175 10.05 8.35 -12.00
C ALA A 175 11.02 9.53 -12.08
N GLY A 176 12.06 9.57 -11.25
CA GLY A 176 12.99 10.69 -11.19
C GLY A 176 13.72 10.91 -12.51
N GLN A 177 13.88 12.18 -12.92
CA GLN A 177 14.52 12.59 -14.18
C GLN A 177 15.67 13.56 -13.93
N GLY A 178 16.57 13.66 -14.92
CA GLY A 178 17.69 14.58 -14.93
C GLY A 178 19.01 13.93 -14.59
N THR A 179 20.07 14.69 -14.79
CA THR A 179 21.47 14.19 -14.80
C THR A 179 21.86 13.46 -13.51
N ARG A 180 21.31 13.88 -12.37
CA ARG A 180 21.59 13.25 -11.08
C ARG A 180 21.05 11.81 -11.01
N ILE A 181 19.81 11.59 -11.42
CA ILE A 181 19.19 10.26 -11.45
C ILE A 181 19.81 9.40 -12.54
N ASP A 182 20.06 9.98 -13.70
CA ASP A 182 20.69 9.26 -14.81
C ASP A 182 22.08 8.78 -14.43
N ALA A 183 22.89 9.63 -13.79
CA ALA A 183 24.20 9.23 -13.28
C ALA A 183 24.11 8.15 -12.21
N LEU A 184 23.15 8.27 -11.28
CA LEU A 184 22.92 7.27 -10.24
C LEU A 184 22.61 5.89 -10.88
N LEU A 185 21.66 5.83 -11.79
CA LEU A 185 21.20 4.57 -12.37
C LEU A 185 22.16 3.98 -13.41
N ASN A 186 22.91 4.83 -14.13
CA ASN A 186 23.94 4.34 -15.05
C ASN A 186 25.11 3.67 -14.34
N ASN A 187 25.46 4.16 -13.15
CA ASN A 187 26.61 3.67 -12.39
C ASN A 187 26.25 2.66 -11.29
N ASN A 188 24.95 2.37 -11.09
CA ASN A 188 24.53 1.49 -10.01
C ASN A 188 23.39 0.56 -10.42
N ILE A 189 23.37 -0.59 -9.76
CA ILE A 189 22.26 -1.53 -9.75
C ILE A 189 21.73 -1.56 -8.30
N VAL A 190 20.48 -1.19 -8.12
CA VAL A 190 19.81 -1.26 -6.82
C VAL A 190 18.92 -2.50 -6.78
N LEU A 191 19.22 -3.41 -5.87
CA LEU A 191 18.39 -4.56 -5.54
C LEU A 191 17.52 -4.15 -4.33
N LEU A 192 16.22 -3.97 -4.56
CA LEU A 192 15.29 -3.51 -3.55
C LEU A 192 14.33 -4.64 -3.16
N ASP A 193 14.44 -5.08 -1.91
CA ASP A 193 13.48 -5.98 -1.26
C ASP A 193 12.55 -5.13 -0.38
N PRO A 194 11.27 -4.97 -0.74
CA PRO A 194 10.38 -4.05 -0.05
C PRO A 194 9.88 -4.57 1.31
N SER A 195 10.05 -5.86 1.59
CA SER A 195 9.70 -6.46 2.88
C SER A 195 10.34 -7.84 3.08
N PHE A 196 11.34 -7.91 3.94
CA PHE A 196 11.95 -9.19 4.36
C PHE A 196 11.01 -10.08 5.17
N ASN A 197 10.02 -9.49 5.82
CA ASN A 197 9.10 -10.20 6.71
C ASN A 197 7.63 -9.90 6.37
N PRO A 198 7.13 -10.43 5.24
CA PRO A 198 5.75 -10.23 4.82
C PRO A 198 4.72 -10.71 5.84
N ASP A 199 5.00 -11.81 6.56
CA ASP A 199 4.08 -12.39 7.54
C ASP A 199 3.96 -11.49 8.77
N GLY A 200 5.10 -11.00 9.28
CA GLY A 200 5.13 -10.04 10.37
C GLY A 200 4.51 -8.70 9.99
N LEU A 201 4.82 -8.18 8.80
CA LEU A 201 4.22 -6.95 8.28
C LEU A 201 2.69 -7.06 8.20
N SER A 202 2.18 -8.19 7.72
CA SER A 202 0.74 -8.41 7.58
C SER A 202 0.04 -8.44 8.92
N ARG A 203 0.62 -9.12 9.93
CA ARG A 203 0.08 -9.12 11.30
C ARG A 203 0.01 -7.73 11.89
N PHE A 204 1.12 -6.99 11.81
CA PHE A 204 1.19 -5.63 12.33
C PHE A 204 0.22 -4.69 11.62
N ALA A 205 0.24 -4.65 10.30
CA ALA A 205 -0.61 -3.76 9.53
C ALA A 205 -2.11 -4.04 9.77
N GLN A 206 -2.50 -5.31 9.91
CA GLN A 206 -3.85 -5.70 10.26
C GLN A 206 -4.24 -5.16 11.63
N TRP A 207 -3.38 -5.34 12.64
CA TRP A 207 -3.64 -4.85 14.00
C TRP A 207 -3.73 -3.33 14.05
N ALA A 208 -2.69 -2.64 13.59
CA ALA A 208 -2.61 -1.20 13.68
C ALA A 208 -3.73 -0.51 12.90
N ASN A 209 -4.00 -0.94 11.67
CA ASN A 209 -5.07 -0.36 10.86
C ASN A 209 -6.46 -0.63 11.43
N MET A 210 -6.69 -1.80 12.03
CA MET A 210 -7.97 -2.15 12.66
C MET A 210 -8.26 -1.29 13.90
N HIS A 211 -7.22 -0.90 14.63
CA HIS A 211 -7.36 -0.12 15.86
C HIS A 211 -7.07 1.36 15.69
N LYS A 212 -6.71 1.78 14.47
CA LYS A 212 -6.41 3.17 14.16
C LYS A 212 -7.58 4.08 14.49
N GLY A 213 -7.29 5.10 15.32
CA GLY A 213 -8.26 6.13 15.67
C GLY A 213 -8.64 7.04 14.50
N LYS A 214 -9.72 7.82 14.66
CA LYS A 214 -10.12 8.83 13.67
C LYS A 214 -9.14 9.99 13.60
N GLN A 215 -8.41 10.25 14.66
CA GLN A 215 -7.38 11.28 14.78
C GLN A 215 -6.07 10.60 15.12
N LEU A 216 -4.96 11.27 14.82
CA LEU A 216 -3.65 10.83 15.26
C LEU A 216 -3.58 10.87 16.79
N VAL A 217 -3.12 9.79 17.39
CA VAL A 217 -2.96 9.65 18.82
C VAL A 217 -1.52 9.34 19.14
N ALA A 218 -0.90 10.18 19.96
CA ALA A 218 0.51 10.02 20.36
C ALA A 218 0.69 9.18 21.63
N ASP A 219 -0.40 8.83 22.34
CA ASP A 219 -0.33 8.02 23.55
C ASP A 219 0.05 6.58 23.22
N SER A 220 1.22 6.16 23.71
CA SER A 220 1.76 4.81 23.48
C SER A 220 0.89 3.70 24.10
N ASN A 221 -0.01 4.02 25.04
CA ASN A 221 -0.94 3.04 25.62
C ASN A 221 -2.19 2.83 24.79
N THR A 222 -2.33 3.57 23.69
CA THR A 222 -3.46 3.33 22.76
C THR A 222 -3.33 1.97 22.12
N ARG A 223 -4.46 1.29 21.95
CA ARG A 223 -4.51 -0.05 21.37
C ARG A 223 -3.89 -0.13 19.96
N GLU A 224 -3.87 0.97 19.23
CA GLU A 224 -3.20 1.10 17.93
C GLU A 224 -1.69 0.83 18.03
N HIS A 225 -1.06 1.23 19.14
CA HIS A 225 0.38 1.12 19.37
C HIS A 225 0.80 -0.10 20.21
N ASP A 226 -0.17 -0.80 20.79
CA ASP A 226 0.06 -1.95 21.67
C ASP A 226 -0.47 -3.23 21.00
N GLU A 227 0.29 -3.72 20.01
CA GLU A 227 -0.07 -4.95 19.30
C GLU A 227 0.01 -6.16 20.23
N GLY A 228 -1.03 -7.01 20.17
CA GLY A 228 -1.07 -8.26 20.91
C GLY A 228 -0.05 -9.29 20.40
N TRP A 229 0.27 -10.25 21.26
CA TRP A 229 1.06 -11.41 20.86
C TRP A 229 0.21 -12.36 19.97
N PRO A 230 0.79 -12.96 18.92
CA PRO A 230 2.14 -12.74 18.37
C PRO A 230 2.23 -11.44 17.60
N SER A 231 3.24 -10.64 17.97
CA SER A 231 3.47 -9.34 17.33
C SER A 231 4.03 -9.47 15.90
N GLY A 232 4.01 -8.38 15.15
CA GLY A 232 4.57 -8.33 13.80
C GLY A 232 6.09 -8.31 13.75
N ARG A 233 6.80 -8.31 14.90
CA ARG A 233 8.26 -8.29 14.93
C ARG A 233 8.85 -9.52 14.25
N THR A 234 8.37 -10.70 14.59
CA THR A 234 8.91 -11.99 14.15
C THR A 234 8.24 -12.50 12.88
N ASN A 235 8.84 -13.50 12.25
CA ASN A 235 8.22 -14.22 11.14
C ASN A 235 7.09 -15.16 11.62
N HIS A 236 6.57 -16.02 10.74
CA HIS A 236 5.55 -17.00 11.09
C HIS A 236 5.97 -17.93 12.24
N TYR A 237 7.23 -18.35 12.27
CA TYR A 237 7.76 -19.29 13.28
C TYR A 237 8.26 -18.60 14.55
N TRP A 238 8.01 -17.28 14.67
CA TRP A 238 8.47 -16.43 15.78
C TRP A 238 9.99 -16.27 15.89
N PHE A 239 10.71 -16.48 14.77
CA PHE A 239 12.11 -16.11 14.69
C PHE A 239 12.25 -14.61 14.48
N ASP A 240 13.14 -14.00 15.24
CA ASP A 240 13.60 -12.63 15.01
C ASP A 240 14.64 -12.68 13.88
N LEU A 241 14.19 -12.39 12.66
CA LEU A 241 15.03 -12.48 11.46
C LEU A 241 16.28 -11.57 11.54
N ASN A 242 16.25 -10.53 12.36
CA ASN A 242 17.43 -9.66 12.58
C ASN A 242 18.38 -10.21 13.68
N ARG A 243 18.19 -11.41 14.14
CA ARG A 243 19.08 -12.15 15.05
C ARG A 243 19.52 -13.51 14.46
N ASP A 244 19.18 -13.76 13.18
CA ASP A 244 19.37 -15.04 12.51
C ASP A 244 20.22 -14.89 11.23
N TRP A 245 21.25 -14.03 11.29
CA TRP A 245 22.23 -13.80 10.23
C TRP A 245 23.39 -14.78 10.30
#